data_e973c656b5e81a8fabd0363998251f40
#
_entry.id   e973c656b5e81a8fabd0363998251f40
#
_cell.length_a   1.000
_cell.length_b   1.000
_cell.length_c   1.000
_cell.angle_alpha   90.00
_cell.angle_beta   90.00
_cell.angle_gamma   90.00
#
_symmetry.space_group_name_H-M   'P 1'
#
loop_
_entity.id
_entity.type
_entity.pdbx_description
1 polymer ?
#
loop_
_entity_poly.entity_id
_entity_poly.type
_entity_poly.pdbx_seq_one_letter_code
_entity_poly.pdbx_strand_id
1 'polypeptide(L)'
;MVRDLLALLCFIVQVASSLCSSHESGRGDQALSQIDIYSINFALHHSASIHVSPRVLGSQGEDTEWVNVDISNPEPSSDDWVGVFSPAKFDSSSCAPTDGKEIAPFICSAPIKYMYAKSSPDYMKTGSAVLKFMLINQRADFSFALFTGGLSNPTLVAVSNHVSFINPKAPVYPRLALGKNWDEMSVTWTSGYNIDEAVPFVEWSRKGAQSRRSPAGTLTFTRNSMCDLCFRNTKIKGERDGSNEYNNYQPGSLNTTDQLIKGLKNIDIVFHIGDIAYANGYISQWDQFTAQVEPIASTVPYMIASGNHERDWPDSGSFYSGKDSGGECGVPAETMFDFPAENKAKFWYSADYGMFRFCVADTEHDWREGSEQYRFIERCLASVDRKTQPWLIFIAHRVLGYSTNDWYGQEGSFEEPMGRESLQKLWQKYKVDIAFYGHVHNYERTCPIYQSQCVDNEKSHYSGTFKGTIHVVVGGAGSHLSSFSSLTPNWSIFRDYDYGFVKLTAFNHSSLLFEYKKSSNGAVHDSFTIDREYRDILACVRDSCEPTTLAS
;
A
#
# COMPACT_ATOMS: atom_id res chain seq x y z
N MET A 1 30.88 29.82 -25.53
CA MET A 1 30.80 28.77 -24.50
C MET A 1 29.76 29.05 -23.38
N VAL A 2 29.64 30.23 -22.80
CA VAL A 2 28.64 30.49 -21.74
C VAL A 2 27.22 30.72 -22.29
N ARG A 3 27.06 31.22 -23.51
CA ARG A 3 25.76 31.41 -24.17
C ARG A 3 25.12 30.09 -24.65
N ASP A 4 25.93 29.13 -25.03
CA ASP A 4 25.45 27.83 -25.53
C ASP A 4 25.05 26.91 -24.39
N LEU A 5 25.64 27.08 -23.18
CA LEU A 5 25.23 26.34 -21.98
C LEU A 5 23.89 26.82 -21.43
N LEU A 6 23.62 28.14 -21.51
CA LEU A 6 22.31 28.69 -21.09
C LEU A 6 21.17 28.29 -22.05
N ALA A 7 21.45 28.22 -23.36
CA ALA A 7 20.48 27.73 -24.34
C ALA A 7 20.19 26.24 -24.15
N LEU A 8 21.20 25.44 -23.80
CA LEU A 8 21.02 24.01 -23.51
C LEU A 8 20.21 23.79 -22.20
N LEU A 9 20.47 24.59 -21.16
CA LEU A 9 19.68 24.52 -19.91
C LEU A 9 18.21 24.97 -20.12
N CYS A 10 17.98 26.04 -20.93
CA CYS A 10 16.61 26.44 -21.27
C CYS A 10 15.88 25.39 -22.13
N PHE A 11 16.60 24.67 -23.00
CA PHE A 11 16.03 23.59 -23.80
C PHE A 11 15.70 22.36 -22.98
N ILE A 12 16.52 22.00 -21.98
CA ILE A 12 16.27 20.89 -21.04
C ILE A 12 15.07 21.22 -20.14
N VAL A 13 14.93 22.45 -19.66
CA VAL A 13 13.77 22.88 -18.86
C VAL A 13 12.48 22.93 -19.69
N GLN A 14 12.56 23.33 -20.98
CA GLN A 14 11.38 23.30 -21.87
C GLN A 14 11.01 21.88 -22.33
N VAL A 15 11.95 20.97 -22.45
CA VAL A 15 11.66 19.57 -22.78
C VAL A 15 11.05 18.85 -21.56
N ALA A 16 11.48 19.17 -20.32
CA ALA A 16 10.88 18.64 -19.11
C ALA A 16 9.43 19.11 -18.91
N SER A 17 9.10 20.36 -19.23
CA SER A 17 7.72 20.87 -19.18
C SER A 17 6.83 20.32 -20.32
N SER A 18 7.40 19.90 -21.45
CA SER A 18 6.66 19.33 -22.58
C SER A 18 6.36 17.85 -22.44
N LEU A 19 7.07 17.13 -21.54
CA LEU A 19 6.85 15.70 -21.31
C LEU A 19 5.65 15.42 -20.36
N CYS A 20 5.13 16.42 -19.68
CA CYS A 20 3.91 16.30 -18.87
C CYS A 20 2.62 16.32 -19.73
N SER A 21 2.69 16.63 -21.02
CA SER A 21 1.52 16.79 -21.90
C SER A 21 1.27 15.65 -22.89
N SER A 22 2.05 14.57 -22.88
CA SER A 22 1.75 13.42 -23.72
C SER A 22 0.82 12.43 -22.98
N HIS A 23 -0.47 12.59 -23.21
CA HIS A 23 -1.48 11.57 -22.94
C HIS A 23 -1.21 10.32 -23.77
N GLU A 24 -0.69 9.29 -23.16
CA GLU A 24 -0.98 7.93 -23.61
C GLU A 24 -2.13 7.39 -22.75
N SER A 25 -3.31 7.33 -23.35
CA SER A 25 -4.51 6.72 -22.77
C SER A 25 -4.32 5.19 -22.73
N GLY A 26 -3.70 4.70 -21.64
CA GLY A 26 -3.71 3.29 -21.30
C GLY A 26 -5.10 2.88 -20.78
N ARG A 27 -5.64 1.78 -21.24
CA ARG A 27 -6.87 1.17 -20.72
C ARG A 27 -6.66 0.84 -19.23
N GLY A 28 -7.35 1.56 -18.35
CA GLY A 28 -7.34 1.29 -16.92
C GLY A 28 -7.24 2.51 -16.03
N ASP A 29 -7.37 3.72 -16.59
CA ASP A 29 -7.27 4.96 -15.86
C ASP A 29 -8.39 5.11 -14.84
N GLN A 30 -8.03 5.56 -13.65
CA GLN A 30 -8.97 5.93 -12.63
C GLN A 30 -9.82 7.11 -13.10
N ALA A 31 -11.13 7.07 -12.83
CA ALA A 31 -12.04 8.12 -13.26
C ALA A 31 -11.65 9.52 -12.79
N LEU A 32 -11.11 9.65 -11.57
CA LEU A 32 -10.63 10.94 -11.04
C LEU A 32 -9.41 11.49 -11.78
N SER A 33 -8.57 10.64 -12.37
CA SER A 33 -7.44 11.09 -13.19
C SER A 33 -7.86 11.62 -14.56
N GLN A 34 -9.07 11.29 -15.00
CA GLN A 34 -9.66 11.80 -16.24
C GLN A 34 -10.31 13.17 -16.10
N ILE A 35 -10.60 13.59 -14.84
CA ILE A 35 -11.08 14.93 -14.58
C ILE A 35 -9.89 15.86 -14.77
N ASP A 36 -9.97 16.72 -15.80
CA ASP A 36 -8.93 17.69 -16.06
C ASP A 36 -8.78 18.62 -14.84
N ILE A 37 -7.68 18.44 -14.12
CA ILE A 37 -7.37 19.25 -12.95
C ILE A 37 -7.03 20.70 -13.29
N TYR A 38 -6.93 21.02 -14.58
CA TYR A 38 -6.53 22.33 -15.06
C TYR A 38 -7.69 23.21 -15.53
N SER A 39 -8.86 22.65 -15.84
CA SER A 39 -10.01 23.46 -16.27
C SER A 39 -11.35 22.76 -16.08
N ILE A 40 -12.26 23.42 -15.38
CA ILE A 40 -13.66 23.01 -15.29
C ILE A 40 -14.52 24.15 -15.83
N ASN A 41 -15.46 23.85 -16.70
CA ASN A 41 -16.43 24.82 -17.17
C ASN A 41 -17.40 25.19 -16.05
N PHE A 42 -17.79 26.47 -15.97
CA PHE A 42 -18.77 26.97 -15.02
C PHE A 42 -20.06 27.33 -15.72
N ALA A 43 -21.14 26.76 -15.29
CA ALA A 43 -22.49 27.17 -15.65
C ALA A 43 -23.39 27.11 -14.41
N LEU A 44 -23.07 27.94 -13.41
CA LEU A 44 -23.87 28.01 -12.18
C LEU A 44 -25.32 28.32 -12.55
N HIS A 45 -26.23 27.44 -12.15
CA HIS A 45 -27.66 27.53 -12.44
C HIS A 45 -28.41 27.91 -11.18
N HIS A 46 -29.19 29.00 -11.25
CA HIS A 46 -29.91 29.56 -10.09
C HIS A 46 -30.90 28.60 -9.42
N SER A 47 -31.37 27.60 -10.18
CA SER A 47 -32.32 26.58 -9.69
C SER A 47 -31.67 25.27 -9.31
N ALA A 48 -30.38 25.08 -9.59
CA ALA A 48 -29.63 23.93 -9.12
C ALA A 48 -29.10 24.21 -7.72
N SER A 49 -29.11 23.21 -6.85
CA SER A 49 -28.63 23.37 -5.49
C SER A 49 -27.98 22.09 -4.98
N ILE A 50 -27.04 22.27 -4.07
CA ILE A 50 -26.40 21.19 -3.31
C ILE A 50 -26.23 21.66 -1.87
N HIS A 51 -26.67 20.85 -0.93
CA HIS A 51 -26.60 21.13 0.50
C HIS A 51 -26.11 19.92 1.26
N VAL A 52 -25.25 20.13 2.25
CA VAL A 52 -24.65 19.04 3.04
C VAL A 52 -24.97 19.19 4.52
N SER A 53 -25.35 18.07 5.14
CA SER A 53 -25.63 17.98 6.56
C SER A 53 -25.10 16.67 7.18
N PRO A 54 -24.57 16.68 8.42
CA PRO A 54 -24.30 17.88 9.25
C PRO A 54 -23.14 18.71 8.67
N ARG A 55 -23.01 19.99 9.11
CA ARG A 55 -21.92 20.89 8.70
C ARG A 55 -20.67 20.76 9.57
N VAL A 56 -20.84 20.28 10.80
CA VAL A 56 -19.76 20.08 11.77
C VAL A 56 -19.76 18.60 12.13
N LEU A 57 -18.60 17.98 11.94
CA LEU A 57 -18.35 16.55 12.12
C LEU A 57 -17.47 16.31 13.35
N GLY A 58 -17.48 15.09 13.86
CA GLY A 58 -16.64 14.67 14.99
C GLY A 58 -17.02 15.30 16.32
N SER A 59 -18.29 15.64 16.52
CA SER A 59 -18.76 16.31 17.74
C SER A 59 -18.66 15.46 19.01
N GLN A 60 -18.55 14.14 18.87
CA GLN A 60 -18.35 13.19 19.97
C GLN A 60 -16.93 12.60 19.98
N GLY A 61 -16.04 13.15 19.15
CA GLY A 61 -14.64 12.73 19.07
C GLY A 61 -14.34 11.77 17.93
N GLU A 62 -15.30 11.53 17.03
CA GLU A 62 -15.09 10.70 15.84
C GLU A 62 -14.18 11.42 14.84
N ASP A 63 -13.34 10.67 14.17
CA ASP A 63 -12.51 11.10 13.03
C ASP A 63 -13.12 10.70 11.67
N THR A 64 -14.26 10.01 11.69
CA THR A 64 -14.99 9.51 10.53
C THR A 64 -16.49 9.66 10.76
N GLU A 65 -17.21 10.29 9.82
CA GLU A 65 -18.64 10.50 9.95
C GLU A 65 -19.35 10.55 8.60
N TRP A 66 -20.63 10.09 8.57
CA TRP A 66 -21.48 10.13 7.40
C TRP A 66 -22.15 11.50 7.24
N VAL A 67 -22.19 12.00 5.99
CA VAL A 67 -22.94 13.18 5.61
C VAL A 67 -24.01 12.83 4.57
N ASN A 68 -25.13 13.55 4.66
CA ASN A 68 -26.15 13.55 3.61
C ASN A 68 -25.92 14.75 2.70
N VAL A 69 -25.97 14.51 1.41
CA VAL A 69 -25.82 15.52 0.36
C VAL A 69 -27.11 15.60 -0.42
N ASP A 70 -27.88 16.62 -0.14
CA ASP A 70 -29.14 16.92 -0.82
C ASP A 70 -28.83 17.69 -2.09
N ILE A 71 -29.22 17.14 -3.23
CA ILE A 71 -29.02 17.76 -4.55
C ILE A 71 -30.33 18.01 -5.25
N SER A 72 -30.39 19.09 -6.02
CA SER A 72 -31.49 19.39 -6.94
C SER A 72 -30.93 20.00 -8.21
N ASN A 73 -31.33 19.42 -9.36
CA ASN A 73 -31.02 19.93 -10.68
C ASN A 73 -32.32 19.92 -11.52
N PRO A 74 -32.78 21.09 -12.02
CA PRO A 74 -34.01 21.17 -12.80
C PRO A 74 -33.91 20.42 -14.15
N GLU A 75 -32.71 20.18 -14.64
CA GLU A 75 -32.41 19.46 -15.88
C GLU A 75 -31.54 18.23 -15.58
N PRO A 76 -32.10 17.17 -14.95
CA PRO A 76 -31.32 16.02 -14.51
C PRO A 76 -30.80 15.22 -15.70
N SER A 77 -29.51 14.88 -15.64
CA SER A 77 -28.84 14.01 -16.61
C SER A 77 -28.28 12.74 -15.95
N SER A 78 -28.20 11.66 -16.73
CA SER A 78 -27.53 10.43 -16.28
C SER A 78 -26.03 10.62 -16.01
N ASP A 79 -25.46 11.71 -16.52
CA ASP A 79 -24.04 12.08 -16.40
C ASP A 79 -23.77 13.05 -15.25
N ASP A 80 -24.82 13.44 -14.53
CA ASP A 80 -24.67 14.30 -13.35
C ASP A 80 -23.97 13.55 -12.22
N TRP A 81 -23.03 14.22 -11.57
CA TRP A 81 -22.27 13.64 -10.48
C TRP A 81 -21.89 14.67 -9.43
N VAL A 82 -21.67 14.19 -8.22
CA VAL A 82 -21.21 15.01 -7.08
C VAL A 82 -19.77 14.67 -6.79
N GLY A 83 -18.91 15.69 -6.76
CA GLY A 83 -17.53 15.59 -6.30
C GLY A 83 -17.35 16.17 -4.90
N VAL A 84 -16.47 15.56 -4.11
CA VAL A 84 -16.04 16.04 -2.79
C VAL A 84 -14.64 16.61 -2.90
N PHE A 85 -14.40 17.78 -2.37
CA PHE A 85 -13.12 18.47 -2.43
C PHE A 85 -12.62 18.82 -1.03
N SER A 86 -11.32 18.62 -0.79
CA SER A 86 -10.64 18.99 0.44
C SER A 86 -9.19 19.41 0.12
N PRO A 87 -8.73 20.60 0.50
CA PRO A 87 -9.52 21.70 1.09
C PRO A 87 -10.61 22.22 0.16
N ALA A 88 -11.63 22.86 0.75
CA ALA A 88 -12.79 23.41 0.05
C ALA A 88 -12.45 24.68 -0.74
N LYS A 89 -11.63 24.58 -1.79
CA LYS A 89 -11.22 25.74 -2.62
C LYS A 89 -11.74 25.56 -4.05
N PHE A 90 -12.59 26.53 -4.45
CA PHE A 90 -13.16 26.63 -5.80
C PHE A 90 -12.80 27.96 -6.45
N ASP A 91 -11.55 28.37 -6.41
CA ASP A 91 -11.08 29.60 -7.02
C ASP A 91 -9.80 29.38 -7.84
N SER A 92 -9.46 30.37 -8.65
CA SER A 92 -8.29 30.34 -9.52
C SER A 92 -6.95 30.32 -8.76
N SER A 93 -6.95 30.58 -7.44
CA SER A 93 -5.74 30.55 -6.62
C SER A 93 -5.20 29.14 -6.43
N SER A 94 -6.01 28.10 -6.69
CA SER A 94 -5.60 26.71 -6.68
C SER A 94 -4.84 26.28 -7.95
N CYS A 95 -4.85 27.12 -9.01
CA CYS A 95 -4.21 26.84 -10.27
C CYS A 95 -2.71 27.22 -10.27
N ALA A 96 -1.90 26.45 -11.01
CA ALA A 96 -0.53 26.86 -11.27
C ALA A 96 -0.49 28.18 -12.06
N PRO A 97 0.49 29.06 -11.83
CA PRO A 97 0.63 30.28 -12.60
C PRO A 97 0.77 29.96 -14.09
N THR A 98 -0.15 30.42 -14.92
CA THR A 98 -0.07 30.30 -16.37
C THR A 98 0.66 31.50 -16.94
N ASP A 99 1.61 31.26 -17.84
CA ASP A 99 2.36 32.30 -18.54
C ASP A 99 1.42 33.19 -19.39
N GLY A 100 0.73 34.13 -18.74
CA GLY A 100 0.09 35.30 -19.38
C GLY A 100 -1.05 35.02 -20.36
N LYS A 101 -1.63 33.84 -20.43
CA LYS A 101 -2.86 33.55 -21.17
C LYS A 101 -4.02 33.41 -20.19
N GLU A 102 -4.92 34.39 -20.16
CA GLU A 102 -6.21 34.25 -19.49
C GLU A 102 -7.00 33.12 -20.14
N ILE A 103 -6.98 32.00 -19.49
CA ILE A 103 -7.90 30.91 -19.78
C ILE A 103 -8.93 30.96 -18.64
N ALA A 104 -10.19 31.13 -18.95
CA ALA A 104 -11.27 31.27 -17.99
C ALA A 104 -11.81 29.94 -17.53
N PRO A 105 -12.60 29.91 -16.55
CA PRO A 105 -12.47 30.01 -15.08
C PRO A 105 -12.22 28.64 -14.44
N PHE A 106 -11.64 28.58 -13.21
CA PHE A 106 -10.90 27.36 -12.94
C PHE A 106 -11.01 26.88 -11.51
N ILE A 107 -11.24 25.57 -11.38
CA ILE A 107 -10.89 24.79 -10.22
C ILE A 107 -9.72 23.90 -10.63
N CYS A 108 -8.54 24.17 -10.10
CA CYS A 108 -7.37 23.33 -10.33
C CYS A 108 -7.18 22.36 -9.15
N SER A 109 -8.23 21.62 -8.78
CA SER A 109 -8.17 20.58 -7.77
C SER A 109 -9.03 19.39 -8.20
N ALA A 110 -8.47 18.17 -8.03
CA ALA A 110 -9.21 16.96 -8.23
C ALA A 110 -10.12 16.67 -7.02
N PRO A 111 -11.32 16.09 -7.23
CA PRO A 111 -12.13 15.63 -6.12
C PRO A 111 -11.45 14.44 -5.42
N ILE A 112 -11.63 14.36 -4.11
CA ILE A 112 -11.13 13.21 -3.31
C ILE A 112 -12.07 12.01 -3.38
N LYS A 113 -13.35 12.25 -3.66
CA LYS A 113 -14.41 11.26 -3.87
C LYS A 113 -15.42 11.79 -4.88
N TYR A 114 -16.17 10.88 -5.51
CA TYR A 114 -17.31 11.25 -6.35
C TYR A 114 -18.38 10.17 -6.34
N MET A 115 -19.61 10.56 -6.70
CA MET A 115 -20.73 9.65 -6.88
C MET A 115 -21.66 10.21 -7.97
N TYR A 116 -22.14 9.33 -8.85
CA TYR A 116 -23.16 9.73 -9.82
C TYR A 116 -24.51 9.97 -9.13
N ALA A 117 -25.20 11.06 -9.54
CA ALA A 117 -26.50 11.40 -8.99
C ALA A 117 -27.55 10.33 -9.26
N LYS A 118 -27.45 9.62 -10.40
CA LYS A 118 -28.28 8.47 -10.77
C LYS A 118 -28.16 7.26 -9.85
N SER A 119 -27.18 7.24 -8.92
CA SER A 119 -27.11 6.24 -7.85
C SER A 119 -28.36 6.29 -6.96
N SER A 120 -29.04 7.45 -6.90
CA SER A 120 -30.37 7.58 -6.35
C SER A 120 -31.44 7.25 -7.43
N PRO A 121 -32.29 6.23 -7.23
CA PRO A 121 -33.24 5.77 -8.26
C PRO A 121 -34.23 6.81 -8.77
N ASP A 122 -34.56 7.79 -7.93
CA ASP A 122 -35.57 8.81 -8.26
C ASP A 122 -34.98 10.06 -8.91
N TYR A 123 -33.65 10.21 -8.95
CA TYR A 123 -32.98 11.41 -9.43
C TYR A 123 -33.42 11.79 -10.87
N MET A 124 -33.39 10.82 -11.78
CA MET A 124 -33.75 11.05 -13.19
C MET A 124 -35.22 11.46 -13.41
N LYS A 125 -36.10 11.20 -12.43
CA LYS A 125 -37.52 11.53 -12.50
C LYS A 125 -37.84 12.88 -11.87
N THR A 126 -37.17 13.19 -10.76
CA THR A 126 -37.50 14.32 -9.91
C THR A 126 -36.49 15.47 -10.00
N GLY A 127 -35.31 15.21 -10.53
CA GLY A 127 -34.17 16.11 -10.47
C GLY A 127 -33.58 16.28 -9.06
N SER A 128 -34.02 15.49 -8.08
CA SER A 128 -33.60 15.61 -6.68
C SER A 128 -33.15 14.26 -6.15
N ALA A 129 -32.10 14.28 -5.30
CA ALA A 129 -31.58 13.11 -4.62
C ALA A 129 -30.93 13.46 -3.30
N VAL A 130 -30.85 12.46 -2.41
CA VAL A 130 -30.01 12.48 -1.22
C VAL A 130 -28.94 11.42 -1.40
N LEU A 131 -27.69 11.86 -1.52
CA LEU A 131 -26.52 10.97 -1.57
C LEU A 131 -25.87 10.91 -0.20
N LYS A 132 -25.19 9.82 0.11
CA LYS A 132 -24.46 9.65 1.37
C LYS A 132 -22.98 9.48 1.09
N PHE A 133 -22.15 10.21 1.81
CA PHE A 133 -20.71 10.08 1.78
C PHE A 133 -20.17 9.89 3.19
N MET A 134 -19.21 9.00 3.33
CA MET A 134 -18.42 8.88 4.55
C MET A 134 -17.19 9.77 4.41
N LEU A 135 -17.03 10.74 5.30
CA LEU A 135 -15.86 11.60 5.36
C LEU A 135 -14.94 11.16 6.48
N ILE A 136 -13.65 11.20 6.21
CA ILE A 136 -12.59 11.00 7.20
C ILE A 136 -11.90 12.34 7.45
N ASN A 137 -11.31 12.53 8.63
CA ASN A 137 -10.59 13.76 8.93
C ASN A 137 -9.30 13.86 8.10
N GLN A 138 -9.33 14.70 7.07
CA GLN A 138 -8.18 15.01 6.20
C GLN A 138 -7.49 16.33 6.56
N ARG A 139 -7.70 16.84 7.75
CA ARG A 139 -7.07 18.04 8.33
C ARG A 139 -7.42 19.35 7.61
N ALA A 140 -8.42 19.31 6.75
CA ALA A 140 -8.97 20.46 6.04
C ALA A 140 -10.49 20.37 5.98
N ASP A 141 -11.14 21.46 5.62
CA ASP A 141 -12.58 21.51 5.37
C ASP A 141 -12.92 20.84 4.03
N PHE A 142 -14.22 20.56 3.87
CA PHE A 142 -14.78 19.93 2.68
C PHE A 142 -15.81 20.83 2.03
N SER A 143 -15.89 20.73 0.71
CA SER A 143 -16.99 21.23 -0.09
C SER A 143 -17.41 20.20 -1.11
N PHE A 144 -18.67 20.23 -1.46
CA PHE A 144 -19.25 19.36 -2.48
C PHE A 144 -19.66 20.19 -3.68
N ALA A 145 -19.53 19.64 -4.84
CA ALA A 145 -19.92 20.29 -6.07
C ALA A 145 -20.73 19.35 -6.96
N LEU A 146 -21.81 19.86 -7.53
CA LEU A 146 -22.63 19.18 -8.51
C LEU A 146 -22.15 19.55 -9.91
N PHE A 147 -21.88 18.54 -10.71
CA PHE A 147 -21.44 18.67 -12.09
C PHE A 147 -22.40 17.99 -13.05
N THR A 148 -22.49 18.52 -14.27
CA THR A 148 -23.10 17.87 -15.43
C THR A 148 -22.06 17.63 -16.53
N GLY A 149 -22.38 16.85 -17.59
CA GLY A 149 -21.48 16.59 -18.72
C GLY A 149 -20.46 15.46 -18.47
N GLY A 150 -20.67 14.65 -17.44
CA GLY A 150 -19.83 13.51 -17.10
C GLY A 150 -18.46 13.87 -16.55
N LEU A 151 -17.56 12.87 -16.43
CA LEU A 151 -16.24 13.05 -15.85
C LEU A 151 -15.22 13.63 -16.83
N SER A 152 -15.40 13.40 -18.13
CA SER A 152 -14.46 13.84 -19.18
C SER A 152 -14.63 15.30 -19.60
N ASN A 153 -15.81 15.87 -19.38
CA ASN A 153 -16.11 17.28 -19.70
C ASN A 153 -17.02 17.89 -18.62
N PRO A 154 -16.56 17.94 -17.38
CA PRO A 154 -17.38 18.38 -16.26
C PRO A 154 -17.73 19.87 -16.37
N THR A 155 -19.01 20.18 -16.16
CA THR A 155 -19.50 21.55 -16.02
C THR A 155 -20.07 21.73 -14.63
N LEU A 156 -19.51 22.66 -13.83
CA LEU A 156 -19.94 22.95 -12.47
C LEU A 156 -21.27 23.71 -12.48
N VAL A 157 -22.30 23.16 -11.84
CA VAL A 157 -23.63 23.78 -11.77
C VAL A 157 -24.02 24.27 -10.38
N ALA A 158 -23.48 23.68 -9.31
CA ALA A 158 -23.73 24.16 -7.96
C ALA A 158 -22.61 23.77 -6.99
N VAL A 159 -22.38 24.56 -5.95
CA VAL A 159 -21.41 24.32 -4.87
C VAL A 159 -22.12 24.36 -3.52
N SER A 160 -21.77 23.45 -2.61
CA SER A 160 -22.38 23.32 -1.30
C SER A 160 -21.86 24.34 -0.28
N ASN A 161 -22.51 24.34 0.89
CA ASN A 161 -21.89 24.84 2.13
C ASN A 161 -20.62 24.06 2.49
N HIS A 162 -19.75 24.69 3.27
CA HIS A 162 -18.58 24.03 3.84
C HIS A 162 -18.98 23.07 4.97
N VAL A 163 -18.20 21.99 5.08
CA VAL A 163 -18.28 20.97 6.13
C VAL A 163 -16.89 20.82 6.76
N SER A 164 -16.80 20.74 8.06
CA SER A 164 -15.51 20.61 8.75
C SER A 164 -15.62 19.72 9.98
N PHE A 165 -14.54 19.02 10.32
CA PHE A 165 -14.42 18.41 11.62
C PHE A 165 -14.22 19.48 12.69
N ILE A 166 -14.76 19.23 13.91
CA ILE A 166 -14.64 20.18 15.04
C ILE A 166 -13.17 20.37 15.45
N ASN A 167 -12.38 19.32 15.32
CA ASN A 167 -10.94 19.36 15.54
C ASN A 167 -10.19 18.79 14.32
N PRO A 168 -9.97 19.57 13.26
CA PRO A 168 -9.30 19.08 12.06
C PRO A 168 -7.81 18.75 12.31
N LYS A 169 -7.20 19.27 13.37
CA LYS A 169 -5.80 18.98 13.72
C LYS A 169 -5.62 17.76 14.64
N ALA A 170 -6.71 17.11 15.05
CA ALA A 170 -6.64 15.95 15.93
C ALA A 170 -5.66 14.89 15.42
N PRO A 171 -4.90 14.23 16.32
CA PRO A 171 -4.20 13.00 15.99
C PRO A 171 -5.18 11.91 15.56
N VAL A 172 -4.97 11.34 14.38
CA VAL A 172 -5.83 10.30 13.78
C VAL A 172 -4.97 9.14 13.24
N TYR A 173 -5.58 7.99 13.08
CA TYR A 173 -5.02 6.81 12.44
C TYR A 173 -3.69 6.35 13.06
N PRO A 174 -3.64 6.08 14.38
CA PRO A 174 -2.42 5.59 15.02
C PRO A 174 -1.99 4.24 14.45
N ARG A 175 -0.69 4.06 14.30
CA ARG A 175 -0.07 2.85 13.76
C ARG A 175 1.11 2.45 14.64
N LEU A 176 1.14 1.18 14.99
CA LEU A 176 2.22 0.56 15.75
C LEU A 176 3.21 -0.11 14.81
N ALA A 177 4.49 -0.04 15.13
CA ALA A 177 5.54 -0.77 14.46
C ALA A 177 6.58 -1.24 15.47
N LEU A 178 7.34 -2.28 15.11
CA LEU A 178 8.49 -2.71 15.91
C LEU A 178 9.58 -1.63 15.87
N GLY A 179 10.21 -1.36 17.01
CA GLY A 179 11.39 -0.52 17.10
C GLY A 179 12.67 -1.24 16.68
N LYS A 180 13.81 -0.59 16.85
CA LYS A 180 15.13 -1.18 16.54
C LYS A 180 15.54 -2.27 17.54
N ASN A 181 15.13 -2.12 18.79
CA ASN A 181 15.39 -3.09 19.84
C ASN A 181 14.15 -3.94 20.10
N TRP A 182 14.34 -5.15 20.59
CA TRP A 182 13.28 -6.13 20.84
C TRP A 182 12.20 -5.68 21.85
N ASP A 183 12.50 -4.70 22.68
CA ASP A 183 11.63 -4.13 23.71
C ASP A 183 11.10 -2.74 23.35
N GLU A 184 11.29 -2.30 22.12
CA GLU A 184 10.83 -1.02 21.62
C GLU A 184 9.62 -1.18 20.69
N MET A 185 8.70 -0.21 20.79
CA MET A 185 7.56 -0.05 19.91
C MET A 185 7.53 1.39 19.41
N SER A 186 7.43 1.57 18.10
CA SER A 186 7.17 2.87 17.50
C SER A 186 5.67 3.10 17.37
N VAL A 187 5.25 4.34 17.60
CA VAL A 187 3.88 4.79 17.39
C VAL A 187 3.90 5.97 16.42
N THR A 188 3.23 5.84 15.30
CA THR A 188 3.03 6.93 14.34
C THR A 188 1.55 7.29 14.25
N TRP A 189 1.24 8.54 13.94
CA TRP A 189 -0.11 9.01 13.70
C TRP A 189 -0.08 10.16 12.71
N THR A 190 -1.22 10.48 12.14
CA THR A 190 -1.37 11.64 11.26
C THR A 190 -2.04 12.76 12.03
N SER A 191 -1.60 14.03 11.86
CA SER A 191 -2.23 15.19 12.49
C SER A 191 -2.13 16.42 11.59
N GLY A 192 -2.92 17.45 11.89
CA GLY A 192 -2.90 18.73 11.19
C GLY A 192 -1.90 19.74 11.72
N TYR A 193 -1.01 19.35 12.65
CA TYR A 193 0.02 20.22 13.20
C TYR A 193 1.26 20.23 12.33
N ASN A 194 1.80 21.43 12.06
CA ASN A 194 3.10 21.59 11.44
C ASN A 194 4.24 21.35 12.44
N ILE A 195 5.47 21.28 11.93
CA ILE A 195 6.69 21.29 12.75
C ILE A 195 6.66 22.54 13.63
N ASP A 196 7.02 22.40 14.90
CA ASP A 196 7.07 23.47 15.92
C ASP A 196 5.72 24.10 16.29
N GLU A 197 4.60 23.63 15.77
CA GLU A 197 3.27 24.12 16.12
C GLU A 197 2.71 23.47 17.40
N ALA A 198 3.14 22.25 17.71
CA ALA A 198 2.75 21.51 18.90
C ALA A 198 3.92 20.68 19.43
N VAL A 199 3.84 20.28 20.67
CA VAL A 199 4.80 19.33 21.28
C VAL A 199 4.15 17.96 21.34
N PRO A 200 4.45 17.06 20.39
CA PRO A 200 3.85 15.74 20.34
C PRO A 200 4.46 14.82 21.41
N PHE A 201 3.65 13.92 21.93
CA PHE A 201 4.07 12.87 22.84
C PHE A 201 3.15 11.66 22.76
N VAL A 202 3.65 10.50 23.17
CA VAL A 202 2.86 9.28 23.37
C VAL A 202 2.71 9.05 24.88
N GLU A 203 1.49 8.87 25.35
CA GLU A 203 1.22 8.44 26.71
C GLU A 203 0.90 6.94 26.70
N TRP A 204 1.63 6.19 27.51
CA TRP A 204 1.52 4.73 27.55
C TRP A 204 1.71 4.20 28.96
N SER A 205 1.15 3.02 29.22
CA SER A 205 1.34 2.30 30.48
C SER A 205 1.33 0.80 30.26
N ARG A 206 2.01 0.07 31.12
CA ARG A 206 1.78 -1.38 31.28
C ARG A 206 0.51 -1.58 32.10
N LYS A 207 -0.21 -2.66 31.84
CA LYS A 207 -1.43 -3.00 32.58
C LYS A 207 -1.18 -2.97 34.08
N GLY A 208 -1.90 -2.10 34.81
CA GLY A 208 -1.73 -1.91 36.25
C GLY A 208 -0.56 -1.03 36.70
N ALA A 209 0.20 -0.43 35.75
CA ALA A 209 1.29 0.48 36.06
C ALA A 209 0.88 1.94 35.83
N GLN A 210 1.66 2.86 36.42
CA GLN A 210 1.49 4.30 36.21
C GLN A 210 1.78 4.67 34.75
N SER A 211 0.99 5.61 34.21
CA SER A 211 1.21 6.18 32.88
C SER A 211 2.55 6.89 32.77
N ARG A 212 3.19 6.78 31.62
CA ARG A 212 4.44 7.42 31.23
C ARG A 212 4.25 8.18 29.94
N ARG A 213 5.06 9.22 29.73
CA ARG A 213 5.08 9.99 28.49
C ARG A 213 6.43 9.82 27.81
N SER A 214 6.39 9.49 26.53
CA SER A 214 7.55 9.50 25.64
C SER A 214 7.43 10.66 24.67
N PRO A 215 8.47 11.48 24.47
CA PRO A 215 8.44 12.54 23.49
C PRO A 215 8.36 11.96 22.09
N ALA A 216 7.74 12.71 21.18
CA ALA A 216 7.67 12.40 19.77
C ALA A 216 8.15 13.59 18.94
N GLY A 217 8.33 13.40 17.64
CA GLY A 217 8.65 14.43 16.66
C GLY A 217 7.60 14.52 15.57
N THR A 218 7.55 15.64 14.86
CA THR A 218 6.68 15.84 13.71
C THR A 218 7.51 15.73 12.43
N LEU A 219 7.09 14.86 11.52
CA LEU A 219 7.60 14.76 10.17
C LEU A 219 6.58 15.37 9.22
N THR A 220 7.04 16.10 8.22
CA THR A 220 6.19 16.64 7.15
C THR A 220 6.84 16.38 5.81
N PHE A 221 6.03 16.25 4.79
CA PHE A 221 6.48 16.24 3.41
C PHE A 221 5.56 17.09 2.54
N THR A 222 6.06 17.51 1.42
CA THR A 222 5.32 18.25 0.41
C THR A 222 5.52 17.57 -0.94
N ARG A 223 4.79 18.01 -1.95
CA ARG A 223 5.03 17.55 -3.33
C ARG A 223 6.49 17.74 -3.76
N ASN A 224 7.14 18.82 -3.34
CA ASN A 224 8.54 19.08 -3.67
C ASN A 224 9.52 18.08 -3.03
N SER A 225 9.07 17.28 -2.09
CA SER A 225 9.84 16.17 -1.50
C SER A 225 9.78 14.89 -2.33
N MET A 226 8.87 14.82 -3.30
CA MET A 226 8.68 13.69 -4.21
C MET A 226 9.44 13.91 -5.53
N CYS A 227 9.51 12.87 -6.36
CA CYS A 227 10.26 12.92 -7.61
C CYS A 227 9.53 13.62 -8.76
N ASP A 228 8.19 13.61 -8.77
CA ASP A 228 7.39 14.28 -9.81
C ASP A 228 6.15 14.92 -9.20
N LEU A 229 5.70 16.00 -9.86
CA LEU A 229 4.53 16.75 -9.47
C LEU A 229 3.27 16.37 -10.27
N CYS A 230 3.41 15.50 -11.27
CA CYS A 230 2.30 15.09 -12.15
C CYS A 230 1.52 13.94 -11.52
N PHE A 231 0.21 14.12 -11.35
CA PHE A 231 -0.70 13.04 -10.99
C PHE A 231 -0.79 12.04 -12.15
N ARG A 232 -0.62 10.76 -11.86
CA ARG A 232 -0.84 9.68 -12.81
C ARG A 232 -1.75 8.64 -12.21
N ASN A 233 -2.35 7.86 -13.09
CA ASN A 233 -3.32 6.79 -12.86
C ASN A 233 -3.26 6.12 -11.51
N THR A 234 -4.31 6.28 -10.72
CA THR A 234 -4.41 5.65 -9.42
C THR A 234 -5.32 4.42 -9.49
N LYS A 235 -4.86 3.30 -8.98
CA LYS A 235 -5.68 2.12 -8.72
C LYS A 235 -6.06 2.16 -7.24
N ILE A 236 -7.21 2.71 -6.90
CA ILE A 236 -7.62 2.85 -5.51
C ILE A 236 -8.06 1.51 -4.93
N LYS A 237 -7.64 1.22 -3.70
CA LYS A 237 -8.26 0.20 -2.86
C LYS A 237 -9.69 0.65 -2.50
N GLY A 238 -10.63 -0.31 -2.44
CA GLY A 238 -12.05 -0.04 -2.29
C GLY A 238 -12.41 0.88 -1.12
N GLU A 239 -13.46 1.66 -1.29
CA GLU A 239 -14.03 2.49 -0.22
C GLU A 239 -15.35 1.92 0.27
N ARG A 240 -15.59 1.98 1.59
CA ARG A 240 -16.76 1.36 2.24
C ARG A 240 -18.09 2.01 1.88
N ASP A 241 -18.06 3.28 1.49
CA ASP A 241 -19.28 4.00 1.13
C ASP A 241 -19.66 3.86 -0.34
N GLY A 242 -18.84 3.16 -1.16
CA GLY A 242 -19.09 2.99 -2.58
C GLY A 242 -19.09 4.30 -3.37
N SER A 243 -18.49 5.37 -2.81
CA SER A 243 -18.53 6.72 -3.41
C SER A 243 -17.58 6.90 -4.60
N ASN A 244 -16.81 5.88 -4.94
CA ASN A 244 -15.91 5.94 -6.08
C ASN A 244 -16.18 4.78 -7.04
N GLU A 245 -16.94 5.06 -8.11
CA GLU A 245 -17.24 4.08 -9.14
C GLU A 245 -16.10 4.01 -10.16
N TYR A 246 -15.04 3.27 -9.84
CA TYR A 246 -13.93 3.05 -10.75
C TYR A 246 -14.06 1.76 -11.52
N ASN A 247 -13.61 1.74 -12.76
CA ASN A 247 -13.48 0.52 -13.55
C ASN A 247 -12.57 -0.53 -12.88
N ASN A 248 -11.69 -0.08 -12.00
CA ASN A 248 -10.75 -0.89 -11.25
C ASN A 248 -11.03 -0.86 -9.75
N TYR A 249 -12.30 -0.70 -9.34
CA TYR A 249 -12.69 -0.85 -7.94
C TYR A 249 -12.22 -2.20 -7.39
N GLN A 250 -11.63 -2.17 -6.20
CA GLN A 250 -10.93 -3.32 -5.62
C GLN A 250 -11.57 -3.74 -4.29
N PRO A 251 -12.74 -4.37 -4.32
CA PRO A 251 -13.47 -4.76 -3.11
C PRO A 251 -12.71 -5.79 -2.26
N GLY A 252 -11.75 -6.51 -2.85
CA GLY A 252 -10.90 -7.47 -2.16
C GLY A 252 -10.16 -6.86 -0.97
N SER A 253 -9.73 -5.60 -1.04
CA SER A 253 -9.02 -4.95 0.06
C SER A 253 -9.88 -4.76 1.30
N LEU A 254 -11.16 -4.40 1.13
CA LEU A 254 -12.11 -4.28 2.24
C LEU A 254 -12.38 -5.65 2.88
N ASN A 255 -12.58 -6.67 2.06
CA ASN A 255 -12.80 -8.03 2.53
C ASN A 255 -11.61 -8.55 3.34
N THR A 256 -10.38 -8.33 2.84
CA THR A 256 -9.15 -8.72 3.55
C THR A 256 -9.04 -8.01 4.90
N THR A 257 -9.27 -6.70 4.92
CA THR A 257 -9.24 -5.89 6.15
C THR A 257 -10.28 -6.40 7.16
N ASP A 258 -11.51 -6.69 6.69
CA ASP A 258 -12.59 -7.20 7.55
C ASP A 258 -12.27 -8.57 8.16
N GLN A 259 -11.65 -9.48 7.40
CA GLN A 259 -11.23 -10.77 7.95
C GLN A 259 -10.07 -10.64 8.94
N LEU A 260 -9.12 -9.74 8.70
CA LEU A 260 -8.04 -9.45 9.66
C LEU A 260 -8.62 -8.87 10.97
N ILE A 261 -9.55 -7.92 10.89
CA ILE A 261 -10.22 -7.34 12.07
C ILE A 261 -10.97 -8.42 12.85
N LYS A 262 -11.75 -9.29 12.18
CA LYS A 262 -12.46 -10.40 12.82
C LYS A 262 -11.51 -11.39 13.52
N GLY A 263 -10.33 -11.59 12.94
CA GLY A 263 -9.29 -12.51 13.46
C GLY A 263 -8.30 -11.88 14.43
N LEU A 264 -8.38 -10.58 14.69
CA LEU A 264 -7.32 -9.76 15.30
C LEU A 264 -6.84 -10.27 16.67
N LYS A 265 -7.73 -10.81 17.49
CA LYS A 265 -7.38 -11.42 18.79
C LYS A 265 -6.37 -12.59 18.72
N ASN A 266 -6.18 -13.16 17.54
CA ASN A 266 -5.26 -14.28 17.26
C ASN A 266 -4.16 -13.88 16.27
N ILE A 267 -3.89 -12.59 16.14
CA ILE A 267 -2.85 -12.02 15.30
C ILE A 267 -1.97 -11.17 16.20
N ASP A 268 -0.68 -11.40 16.15
CA ASP A 268 0.30 -10.68 16.96
C ASP A 268 1.06 -9.60 16.17
N ILE A 269 1.16 -9.76 14.85
CA ILE A 269 1.87 -8.86 13.94
C ILE A 269 1.32 -9.02 12.53
N VAL A 270 1.32 -7.96 11.75
CA VAL A 270 0.95 -7.97 10.32
C VAL A 270 2.11 -7.46 9.47
N PHE A 271 2.40 -8.15 8.36
CA PHE A 271 3.28 -7.67 7.30
C PHE A 271 2.50 -7.38 6.04
N HIS A 272 2.56 -6.14 5.55
CA HIS A 272 2.01 -5.72 4.26
C HIS A 272 3.17 -5.64 3.26
N ILE A 273 3.17 -6.54 2.29
CA ILE A 273 4.33 -6.83 1.43
C ILE A 273 4.33 -5.93 0.20
N GLY A 274 4.41 -4.61 0.40
CA GLY A 274 4.44 -3.61 -0.67
C GLY A 274 3.10 -3.37 -1.38
N ASP A 275 3.08 -2.39 -2.28
CA ASP A 275 1.89 -1.90 -2.97
C ASP A 275 0.77 -1.55 -1.99
N ILE A 276 1.10 -0.65 -1.06
CA ILE A 276 0.36 -0.41 0.18
C ILE A 276 -0.98 0.27 -0.13
N ALA A 277 -0.94 1.41 -0.79
CA ALA A 277 -2.11 2.27 -0.99
C ALA A 277 -2.54 2.39 -2.46
N TYR A 278 -1.66 2.15 -3.43
CA TYR A 278 -1.85 2.47 -4.85
C TYR A 278 -2.23 3.93 -5.09
N ALA A 279 -1.75 4.83 -4.26
CA ALA A 279 -2.09 6.26 -4.36
C ALA A 279 -1.49 6.93 -5.60
N ASN A 280 -0.32 6.46 -6.07
CA ASN A 280 0.35 6.89 -7.29
C ASN A 280 0.39 8.42 -7.43
N GLY A 281 0.80 9.12 -6.36
CA GLY A 281 0.85 10.57 -6.28
C GLY A 281 -0.42 11.26 -5.78
N TYR A 282 -1.52 10.53 -5.58
CA TYR A 282 -2.78 11.06 -5.07
C TYR A 282 -2.88 10.91 -3.55
N ILE A 283 -2.31 11.86 -2.82
CA ILE A 283 -2.02 11.76 -1.38
C ILE A 283 -3.26 11.48 -0.51
N SER A 284 -4.46 11.94 -0.91
CA SER A 284 -5.69 11.64 -0.18
C SER A 284 -5.99 10.14 -0.04
N GLN A 285 -5.42 9.30 -0.91
CA GLN A 285 -5.58 7.85 -0.83
C GLN A 285 -4.78 7.24 0.31
N TRP A 286 -3.68 7.84 0.70
CA TRP A 286 -2.95 7.45 1.90
C TRP A 286 -3.78 7.67 3.17
N ASP A 287 -4.55 8.77 3.23
CA ASP A 287 -5.47 9.01 4.34
C ASP A 287 -6.59 7.96 4.38
N GLN A 288 -7.19 7.64 3.24
CA GLN A 288 -8.21 6.59 3.14
C GLN A 288 -7.65 5.23 3.55
N PHE A 289 -6.46 4.88 3.10
CA PHE A 289 -5.81 3.63 3.46
C PHE A 289 -5.48 3.56 4.96
N THR A 290 -4.92 4.62 5.54
CA THR A 290 -4.59 4.63 6.97
C THR A 290 -5.84 4.56 7.84
N ALA A 291 -6.94 5.20 7.45
CA ALA A 291 -8.24 5.04 8.11
C ALA A 291 -8.77 3.59 7.98
N GLN A 292 -8.60 2.97 6.82
CA GLN A 292 -9.04 1.57 6.58
C GLN A 292 -8.31 0.58 7.48
N VAL A 293 -6.99 0.73 7.65
CA VAL A 293 -6.17 -0.22 8.42
C VAL A 293 -6.03 0.12 9.89
N GLU A 294 -6.50 1.29 10.32
CA GLU A 294 -6.39 1.74 11.71
C GLU A 294 -6.81 0.69 12.74
N PRO A 295 -7.96 -0.01 12.61
CA PRO A 295 -8.37 -1.01 13.61
C PRO A 295 -7.34 -2.12 13.83
N ILE A 296 -6.54 -2.43 12.80
CA ILE A 296 -5.46 -3.41 12.84
C ILE A 296 -4.18 -2.75 13.35
N ALA A 297 -3.76 -1.70 12.67
CA ALA A 297 -2.47 -1.05 12.88
C ALA A 297 -2.34 -0.33 14.24
N SER A 298 -3.46 0.06 14.85
CA SER A 298 -3.48 0.59 16.23
C SER A 298 -3.46 -0.49 17.31
N THR A 299 -3.64 -1.76 16.95
CA THR A 299 -3.78 -2.87 17.90
C THR A 299 -2.56 -3.77 17.91
N VAL A 300 -1.97 -4.06 16.76
CA VAL A 300 -0.78 -4.90 16.58
C VAL A 300 0.24 -4.18 15.68
N PRO A 301 1.55 -4.50 15.79
CA PRO A 301 2.54 -3.97 14.86
C PRO A 301 2.15 -4.24 13.40
N TYR A 302 2.12 -3.18 12.62
CA TYR A 302 1.81 -3.21 11.18
C TYR A 302 3.07 -2.85 10.40
N MET A 303 3.78 -3.87 9.96
CA MET A 303 5.07 -3.75 9.27
C MET A 303 4.84 -3.69 7.77
N ILE A 304 5.62 -2.88 7.07
CA ILE A 304 5.52 -2.70 5.63
C ILE A 304 6.80 -3.13 4.92
N ALA A 305 6.66 -3.62 3.69
CA ALA A 305 7.72 -3.61 2.69
C ALA A 305 7.39 -2.55 1.62
N SER A 306 8.37 -2.12 0.84
CA SER A 306 8.14 -1.27 -0.32
C SER A 306 7.81 -2.11 -1.55
N GLY A 307 6.90 -1.61 -2.39
CA GLY A 307 6.61 -2.13 -3.71
C GLY A 307 6.87 -1.09 -4.80
N ASN A 308 6.60 -1.47 -6.04
CA ASN A 308 6.76 -0.58 -7.19
C ASN A 308 5.81 0.63 -7.10
N HIS A 309 4.61 0.46 -6.56
CA HIS A 309 3.65 1.57 -6.40
C HIS A 309 4.01 2.55 -5.28
N GLU A 310 4.93 2.25 -4.41
CA GLU A 310 5.54 3.22 -3.49
C GLU A 310 6.77 3.86 -4.10
N ARG A 311 7.65 3.09 -4.77
CA ARG A 311 9.02 3.52 -4.99
C ARG A 311 9.40 3.70 -6.46
N ASP A 312 8.88 2.90 -7.40
CA ASP A 312 9.42 2.85 -8.75
C ASP A 312 9.16 4.14 -9.54
N TRP A 313 10.26 4.83 -9.89
CA TRP A 313 10.28 6.05 -10.66
C TRP A 313 11.64 6.24 -11.36
N PRO A 314 11.68 6.67 -12.65
CA PRO A 314 12.93 6.90 -13.37
C PRO A 314 13.83 7.91 -12.66
N ASP A 315 15.13 7.66 -12.67
CA ASP A 315 16.17 8.52 -12.09
C ASP A 315 16.05 8.76 -10.57
N SER A 316 15.26 7.97 -9.86
CA SER A 316 15.09 8.04 -8.40
C SER A 316 16.00 7.10 -7.62
N GLY A 317 16.89 6.38 -8.31
CA GLY A 317 17.67 5.28 -7.74
C GLY A 317 16.90 3.95 -7.66
N SER A 318 15.69 3.89 -8.22
CA SER A 318 14.98 2.63 -8.42
C SER A 318 15.76 1.69 -9.35
N PHE A 319 15.70 0.41 -9.08
CA PHE A 319 16.31 -0.63 -9.92
C PHE A 319 15.61 -0.76 -11.26
N TYR A 320 14.32 -0.51 -11.29
CA TYR A 320 13.47 -0.51 -12.48
C TYR A 320 13.21 0.91 -12.97
N SER A 321 12.85 1.07 -14.24
CA SER A 321 12.58 2.36 -14.87
C SER A 321 11.06 2.62 -15.05
N GLY A 322 10.22 1.92 -14.33
CA GLY A 322 8.77 2.13 -14.32
C GLY A 322 8.37 3.49 -13.76
N LYS A 323 7.08 3.79 -13.80
CA LYS A 323 6.49 5.03 -13.27
C LYS A 323 5.34 4.72 -12.31
N ASP A 324 5.38 3.55 -11.69
CA ASP A 324 4.26 2.99 -10.97
C ASP A 324 3.93 3.76 -9.69
N SER A 325 4.94 4.39 -9.07
CA SER A 325 4.70 5.20 -7.86
C SER A 325 4.01 6.55 -8.13
N GLY A 326 3.79 6.92 -9.42
CA GLY A 326 3.21 8.22 -9.74
C GLY A 326 4.05 9.41 -9.24
N GLY A 327 5.36 9.21 -9.04
CA GLY A 327 6.29 10.21 -8.55
C GLY A 327 6.43 10.28 -7.02
N GLU A 328 5.82 9.40 -6.26
CA GLU A 328 5.92 9.36 -4.78
C GLU A 328 7.32 9.04 -4.29
N CYS A 329 8.04 8.16 -4.98
CA CYS A 329 9.43 7.77 -4.69
C CYS A 329 9.67 7.33 -3.25
N GLY A 330 8.69 6.66 -2.64
CA GLY A 330 8.74 6.15 -1.28
C GLY A 330 8.39 7.17 -0.18
N VAL A 331 8.32 8.47 -0.49
CA VAL A 331 8.19 9.54 0.51
C VAL A 331 6.96 9.41 1.40
N PRO A 332 5.73 9.17 0.89
CA PRO A 332 4.58 8.95 1.76
C PRO A 332 4.73 7.70 2.64
N ALA A 333 5.19 6.59 2.08
CA ALA A 333 5.34 5.34 2.79
C ALA A 333 6.35 5.45 3.96
N GLU A 334 7.56 6.00 3.71
CA GLU A 334 8.60 6.17 4.74
C GLU A 334 8.24 7.21 5.82
N THR A 335 7.34 8.15 5.49
CA THR A 335 6.91 9.20 6.42
C THR A 335 5.73 8.75 7.27
N MET A 336 4.77 8.03 6.68
CA MET A 336 3.53 7.65 7.35
C MET A 336 3.64 6.35 8.15
N PHE A 337 4.59 5.47 7.80
CA PHE A 337 4.82 4.21 8.50
C PHE A 337 6.24 4.15 9.06
N ASP A 338 6.38 3.57 10.25
CA ASP A 338 7.69 3.30 10.83
C ASP A 338 8.09 1.84 10.61
N PHE A 339 9.39 1.60 10.53
CA PHE A 339 10.01 0.28 10.46
C PHE A 339 11.50 0.41 10.85
N PRO A 340 12.13 -0.67 11.38
CA PRO A 340 13.45 -0.59 12.01
C PRO A 340 14.62 -0.59 11.02
N ALA A 341 14.52 0.11 9.89
CA ALA A 341 15.61 0.26 8.94
C ALA A 341 16.67 1.24 9.47
N GLU A 342 17.93 1.03 9.11
CA GLU A 342 19.01 1.99 9.37
C GLU A 342 18.81 3.28 8.55
N ASN A 343 18.37 3.12 7.31
CA ASN A 343 17.98 4.20 6.41
C ASN A 343 16.58 3.87 5.82
N LYS A 344 15.57 4.63 6.21
CA LYS A 344 14.19 4.40 5.80
C LYS A 344 13.98 4.50 4.29
N ALA A 345 14.70 5.39 3.60
CA ALA A 345 14.60 5.52 2.16
C ALA A 345 15.04 4.26 1.38
N LYS A 346 15.70 3.32 2.05
CA LYS A 346 16.13 2.04 1.46
C LYS A 346 15.18 0.89 1.71
N PHE A 347 14.25 1.03 2.62
CA PHE A 347 13.16 0.10 2.98
C PHE A 347 13.57 -1.32 3.40
N TRP A 348 14.82 -1.72 3.37
CA TRP A 348 15.20 -3.05 3.86
C TRP A 348 15.56 -3.04 5.34
N TYR A 349 15.11 -4.05 6.05
CA TYR A 349 15.33 -4.19 7.49
C TYR A 349 15.19 -5.63 7.97
N SER A 350 15.65 -5.87 9.19
CA SER A 350 15.39 -7.11 9.92
C SER A 350 14.50 -6.85 11.13
N ALA A 351 13.66 -7.81 11.47
CA ALA A 351 12.83 -7.74 12.66
C ALA A 351 12.75 -9.13 13.33
N ASP A 352 12.88 -9.14 14.65
CA ASP A 352 12.61 -10.32 15.48
C ASP A 352 11.28 -10.13 16.20
N TYR A 353 10.41 -11.12 16.06
CA TYR A 353 9.16 -11.14 16.79
C TYR A 353 8.81 -12.56 17.25
N GLY A 354 8.76 -12.75 18.56
CA GLY A 354 8.55 -14.06 19.13
C GLY A 354 9.57 -15.08 18.62
N MET A 355 9.10 -16.16 18.01
CA MET A 355 9.92 -17.23 17.46
C MET A 355 10.36 -16.99 16.01
N PHE A 356 10.15 -15.82 15.46
CA PHE A 356 10.46 -15.50 14.06
C PHE A 356 11.59 -14.48 13.93
N ARG A 357 12.48 -14.70 12.97
CA ARG A 357 13.31 -13.68 12.34
C ARG A 357 12.73 -13.38 10.97
N PHE A 358 12.46 -12.13 10.69
CA PHE A 358 12.04 -11.61 9.38
C PHE A 358 13.19 -10.83 8.74
N CYS A 359 13.54 -11.18 7.51
CA CYS A 359 14.44 -10.42 6.66
C CYS A 359 13.63 -9.81 5.53
N VAL A 360 13.40 -8.50 5.59
CA VAL A 360 12.60 -7.76 4.61
C VAL A 360 13.55 -7.07 3.64
N ALA A 361 13.40 -7.41 2.36
CA ALA A 361 14.14 -6.82 1.25
C ALA A 361 13.26 -5.81 0.50
N ASP A 362 13.89 -4.80 -0.08
CA ASP A 362 13.26 -3.86 -0.99
C ASP A 362 13.62 -4.21 -2.43
N THR A 363 12.67 -4.70 -3.19
CA THR A 363 12.89 -5.12 -4.57
C THR A 363 13.07 -3.98 -5.55
N GLU A 364 12.76 -2.76 -5.14
CA GLU A 364 12.92 -1.57 -5.98
C GLU A 364 14.35 -0.97 -5.89
N HIS A 365 15.23 -1.58 -5.08
CA HIS A 365 16.66 -1.31 -5.06
C HIS A 365 17.46 -2.56 -5.46
N ASP A 366 18.72 -2.35 -5.91
CA ASP A 366 19.57 -3.47 -6.36
C ASP A 366 19.86 -4.46 -5.22
N TRP A 367 19.39 -5.69 -5.40
CA TRP A 367 19.53 -6.84 -4.49
C TRP A 367 20.48 -7.92 -5.02
N ARG A 368 21.09 -7.71 -6.19
CA ARG A 368 22.00 -8.67 -6.83
C ARG A 368 23.31 -8.81 -6.06
N GLU A 369 23.99 -9.93 -6.27
CA GLU A 369 25.28 -10.20 -5.65
C GLU A 369 26.27 -9.03 -5.85
N GLY A 370 26.92 -8.61 -4.74
CA GLY A 370 27.83 -7.47 -4.72
C GLY A 370 27.18 -6.12 -4.36
N SER A 371 25.86 -6.00 -4.40
CA SER A 371 25.14 -4.78 -3.99
C SER A 371 25.18 -4.57 -2.47
N GLU A 372 24.80 -3.36 -2.03
CA GLU A 372 24.69 -3.05 -0.61
C GLU A 372 23.58 -3.89 0.04
N GLN A 373 22.44 -4.00 -0.64
CA GLN A 373 21.31 -4.76 -0.14
C GLN A 373 21.61 -6.26 -0.05
N TYR A 374 22.32 -6.83 -1.02
CA TYR A 374 22.77 -8.23 -0.93
C TYR A 374 23.58 -8.50 0.34
N ARG A 375 24.51 -7.59 0.67
CA ARG A 375 25.28 -7.71 1.92
C ARG A 375 24.41 -7.57 3.17
N PHE A 376 23.37 -6.73 3.11
CA PHE A 376 22.37 -6.65 4.18
C PHE A 376 21.60 -7.97 4.32
N ILE A 377 21.07 -8.50 3.20
CA ILE A 377 20.32 -9.77 3.19
C ILE A 377 21.18 -10.89 3.79
N GLU A 378 22.42 -11.02 3.34
CA GLU A 378 23.32 -12.04 3.88
C GLU A 378 23.55 -11.85 5.39
N ARG A 379 23.78 -10.63 5.87
CA ARG A 379 23.93 -10.35 7.32
C ARG A 379 22.65 -10.68 8.08
N CYS A 380 21.48 -10.29 7.57
CA CYS A 380 20.19 -10.60 8.22
C CYS A 380 20.02 -12.11 8.41
N LEU A 381 20.20 -12.87 7.35
CA LEU A 381 20.08 -14.32 7.37
C LEU A 381 21.15 -15.00 8.26
N ALA A 382 22.37 -14.49 8.24
CA ALA A 382 23.50 -15.03 9.00
C ALA A 382 23.44 -14.76 10.50
N SER A 383 22.79 -13.66 10.90
CA SER A 383 22.78 -13.18 12.29
C SER A 383 21.62 -13.74 13.13
N VAL A 384 20.75 -14.57 12.55
CA VAL A 384 19.63 -15.14 13.30
C VAL A 384 20.10 -16.02 14.45
N ASP A 385 19.58 -15.78 15.65
CA ASP A 385 19.75 -16.70 16.79
C ASP A 385 18.65 -17.77 16.74
N ARG A 386 18.96 -18.94 16.17
CA ARG A 386 18.01 -20.04 16.04
C ARG A 386 17.54 -20.63 17.38
N LYS A 387 18.16 -20.24 18.52
CA LYS A 387 17.68 -20.64 19.85
C LYS A 387 16.44 -19.84 20.25
N THR A 388 16.38 -18.59 19.83
CA THR A 388 15.26 -17.68 20.13
C THR A 388 14.31 -17.50 18.94
N GLN A 389 14.84 -17.43 17.72
CA GLN A 389 14.08 -17.34 16.46
C GLN A 389 14.32 -18.59 15.60
N PRO A 390 13.69 -19.72 15.92
CA PRO A 390 13.85 -20.96 15.14
C PRO A 390 13.31 -20.85 13.71
N TRP A 391 12.38 -19.93 13.43
CA TRP A 391 11.74 -19.75 12.14
C TRP A 391 12.30 -18.52 11.42
N LEU A 392 12.90 -18.74 10.23
CA LEU A 392 13.52 -17.71 9.41
C LEU A 392 12.69 -17.44 8.16
N ILE A 393 12.16 -16.24 8.07
CA ILE A 393 11.26 -15.81 7.00
C ILE A 393 11.94 -14.73 6.17
N PHE A 394 11.92 -14.87 4.85
CA PHE A 394 12.33 -13.85 3.90
C PHE A 394 11.08 -13.19 3.31
N ILE A 395 11.09 -11.87 3.17
CA ILE A 395 9.97 -11.09 2.63
C ILE A 395 10.51 -10.11 1.57
N ALA A 396 9.86 -10.07 0.42
CA ALA A 396 10.14 -9.11 -0.64
C ALA A 396 8.86 -8.83 -1.44
N HIS A 397 8.77 -7.67 -2.08
CA HIS A 397 7.57 -7.35 -2.86
C HIS A 397 7.54 -8.08 -4.20
N ARG A 398 8.47 -7.79 -5.12
CA ARG A 398 8.55 -8.53 -6.39
C ARG A 398 9.01 -9.95 -6.16
N VAL A 399 8.55 -10.87 -7.00
CA VAL A 399 8.88 -12.29 -6.84
C VAL A 399 10.31 -12.56 -7.25
N LEU A 400 11.22 -12.60 -6.28
CA LEU A 400 12.63 -12.97 -6.51
C LEU A 400 12.86 -14.49 -6.57
N GLY A 401 11.81 -15.27 -6.25
CA GLY A 401 11.83 -16.72 -6.23
C GLY A 401 11.15 -17.34 -7.45
N TYR A 402 9.96 -17.90 -7.25
CA TYR A 402 9.27 -18.70 -8.24
C TYR A 402 7.82 -18.25 -8.41
N SER A 403 7.40 -18.02 -9.67
CA SER A 403 6.00 -17.78 -10.05
C SER A 403 5.75 -18.28 -11.46
N THR A 404 4.52 -18.68 -11.73
CA THR A 404 4.03 -19.07 -13.06
C THR A 404 3.11 -18.01 -13.68
N ASN A 405 3.17 -16.78 -13.23
CA ASN A 405 2.43 -15.69 -13.83
C ASN A 405 2.92 -15.37 -15.25
N ASP A 406 2.00 -14.96 -16.13
CA ASP A 406 2.29 -14.72 -17.56
C ASP A 406 3.36 -13.65 -17.81
N TRP A 407 3.22 -12.50 -17.14
CA TRP A 407 4.08 -11.34 -17.37
C TRP A 407 5.37 -11.38 -16.54
N TYR A 408 5.44 -12.27 -15.58
CA TYR A 408 6.58 -12.43 -14.70
C TYR A 408 7.85 -12.88 -15.46
N GLY A 409 7.67 -13.41 -16.67
CA GLY A 409 8.74 -13.70 -17.61
C GLY A 409 9.72 -12.55 -17.92
N GLN A 410 9.32 -11.30 -17.69
CA GLN A 410 10.17 -10.12 -17.99
C GLN A 410 10.94 -9.60 -16.77
N GLU A 411 10.52 -9.93 -15.54
CA GLU A 411 11.05 -9.37 -14.30
C GLU A 411 11.83 -10.36 -13.43
N GLY A 412 12.41 -11.38 -13.99
CA GLY A 412 13.05 -12.45 -13.24
C GLY A 412 12.26 -13.71 -13.36
N SER A 413 11.95 -14.05 -14.57
CA SER A 413 11.10 -15.16 -14.93
C SER A 413 11.63 -16.48 -14.47
N PHE A 414 10.76 -17.37 -14.51
CA PHE A 414 10.96 -18.78 -14.46
C PHE A 414 12.07 -19.30 -15.44
N GLU A 415 12.23 -18.69 -16.63
CA GLU A 415 13.26 -19.03 -17.61
C GLU A 415 14.56 -18.23 -17.41
N GLU A 416 14.47 -16.95 -17.00
CA GLU A 416 15.62 -16.12 -16.63
C GLU A 416 15.51 -15.63 -15.19
N PRO A 417 15.89 -16.44 -14.22
CA PRO A 417 15.60 -16.20 -12.82
C PRO A 417 16.61 -15.27 -12.14
N MET A 418 16.70 -14.02 -12.54
CA MET A 418 17.66 -13.06 -12.03
C MET A 418 17.69 -13.00 -10.49
N GLY A 419 16.51 -13.01 -9.83
CA GLY A 419 16.43 -13.08 -8.39
C GLY A 419 16.96 -14.40 -7.83
N ARG A 420 16.59 -15.51 -8.44
CA ARG A 420 17.04 -16.84 -8.03
C ARG A 420 18.55 -17.03 -8.20
N GLU A 421 19.13 -16.51 -9.28
CA GLU A 421 20.58 -16.58 -9.50
C GLU A 421 21.35 -15.94 -8.36
N SER A 422 20.91 -14.76 -7.91
CA SER A 422 21.59 -14.04 -6.84
C SER A 422 21.28 -14.62 -5.45
N LEU A 423 20.03 -14.95 -5.13
CA LEU A 423 19.58 -15.14 -3.76
C LEU A 423 19.34 -16.59 -3.34
N GLN A 424 19.05 -17.51 -4.26
CA GLN A 424 18.71 -18.89 -3.86
C GLN A 424 19.84 -19.60 -3.09
N LYS A 425 21.09 -19.27 -3.37
CA LYS A 425 22.24 -19.81 -2.62
C LYS A 425 22.25 -19.32 -1.17
N LEU A 426 21.85 -18.06 -0.93
CA LEU A 426 21.73 -17.51 0.42
C LEU A 426 20.58 -18.18 1.18
N TRP A 427 19.40 -18.30 0.54
CA TRP A 427 18.25 -18.97 1.18
C TRP A 427 18.60 -20.42 1.55
N GLN A 428 19.25 -21.14 0.66
CA GLN A 428 19.72 -22.50 0.91
C GLN A 428 20.77 -22.54 2.03
N LYS A 429 21.82 -21.72 1.92
CA LYS A 429 22.94 -21.65 2.88
C LYS A 429 22.47 -21.39 4.30
N TYR A 430 21.53 -20.48 4.49
CA TYR A 430 21.03 -20.08 5.80
C TYR A 430 19.72 -20.77 6.20
N LYS A 431 19.23 -21.70 5.38
CA LYS A 431 18.02 -22.50 5.63
C LYS A 431 16.79 -21.60 5.90
N VAL A 432 16.49 -20.73 4.96
CA VAL A 432 15.25 -19.94 4.98
C VAL A 432 14.07 -20.91 4.88
N ASP A 433 13.15 -20.81 5.81
CA ASP A 433 12.01 -21.73 5.88
C ASP A 433 10.98 -21.37 4.79
N ILE A 434 10.56 -20.10 4.75
CA ILE A 434 9.57 -19.61 3.79
C ILE A 434 10.00 -18.23 3.27
N ALA A 435 9.84 -18.03 1.97
CA ALA A 435 10.02 -16.75 1.31
C ALA A 435 8.67 -16.25 0.76
N PHE A 436 8.25 -15.06 1.18
CA PHE A 436 6.99 -14.43 0.79
C PHE A 436 7.18 -13.33 -0.22
N TYR A 437 6.24 -13.25 -1.18
CA TYR A 437 6.21 -12.24 -2.23
C TYR A 437 4.80 -11.69 -2.43
N GLY A 438 4.72 -10.40 -2.78
CA GLY A 438 3.52 -9.72 -3.27
C GLY A 438 3.50 -9.62 -4.79
N HIS A 439 3.26 -8.40 -5.32
CA HIS A 439 3.35 -7.97 -6.73
C HIS A 439 2.47 -8.74 -7.71
N VAL A 440 2.55 -10.04 -7.75
CA VAL A 440 1.66 -10.90 -8.54
C VAL A 440 0.36 -11.12 -7.77
N HIS A 441 -0.74 -10.62 -8.30
CA HIS A 441 -2.02 -10.52 -7.60
C HIS A 441 -2.81 -11.83 -7.65
N ASN A 442 -2.23 -12.88 -7.10
CA ASN A 442 -2.85 -14.18 -6.93
C ASN A 442 -2.19 -14.92 -5.76
N TYR A 443 -2.49 -16.19 -5.59
CA TYR A 443 -1.82 -17.06 -4.64
C TYR A 443 -1.15 -18.21 -5.37
N GLU A 444 0.14 -18.39 -5.12
CA GLU A 444 0.91 -19.53 -5.61
C GLU A 444 1.89 -20.02 -4.55
N ARG A 445 1.94 -21.33 -4.33
CA ARG A 445 2.87 -21.95 -3.39
C ARG A 445 3.69 -23.05 -4.06
N THR A 446 4.98 -23.06 -3.79
CA THR A 446 5.88 -24.12 -4.25
C THR A 446 6.01 -25.22 -3.21
N CYS A 447 6.53 -26.38 -3.64
CA CYS A 447 7.21 -27.33 -2.74
C CYS A 447 8.43 -26.65 -2.08
N PRO A 448 9.08 -27.25 -1.05
CA PRO A 448 10.45 -26.91 -0.70
C PRO A 448 11.35 -27.12 -1.91
N ILE A 449 11.99 -26.03 -2.40
CA ILE A 449 12.62 -26.02 -3.73
C ILE A 449 14.04 -25.48 -3.67
N TYR A 450 14.93 -26.06 -4.47
CA TYR A 450 16.25 -25.55 -4.78
C TYR A 450 16.61 -25.89 -6.23
N GLN A 451 17.15 -24.90 -6.98
CA GLN A 451 17.53 -25.04 -8.39
C GLN A 451 16.40 -25.65 -9.25
N SER A 452 15.18 -25.14 -9.09
CA SER A 452 13.98 -25.57 -9.80
C SER A 452 13.56 -27.03 -9.57
N GLN A 453 14.10 -27.69 -8.55
CA GLN A 453 13.75 -29.06 -8.17
C GLN A 453 13.13 -29.09 -6.78
N CYS A 454 12.00 -29.78 -6.64
CA CYS A 454 11.45 -30.09 -5.33
C CYS A 454 12.43 -30.99 -4.57
N VAL A 455 12.76 -30.58 -3.36
CA VAL A 455 13.60 -31.40 -2.46
C VAL A 455 12.76 -32.27 -1.53
N ASP A 456 11.46 -31.99 -1.48
CA ASP A 456 10.43 -32.77 -0.81
C ASP A 456 9.15 -32.69 -1.64
N ASN A 457 8.47 -33.81 -1.83
CA ASN A 457 7.24 -33.90 -2.64
C ASN A 457 5.97 -33.96 -1.78
N GLU A 458 6.09 -33.88 -0.46
CA GLU A 458 4.95 -33.69 0.43
C GLU A 458 4.25 -32.35 0.15
N LYS A 459 2.96 -32.30 0.40
CA LYS A 459 2.16 -31.11 0.09
C LYS A 459 1.59 -30.43 1.33
N SER A 460 1.30 -31.17 2.37
CA SER A 460 0.58 -30.67 3.53
C SER A 460 1.30 -30.90 4.87
N HIS A 461 2.32 -31.72 4.88
CA HIS A 461 3.09 -31.99 6.09
C HIS A 461 4.56 -32.25 5.75
N TYR A 462 5.41 -31.33 6.17
CA TYR A 462 6.85 -31.39 5.96
C TYR A 462 7.54 -31.82 7.25
N SER A 463 8.29 -32.93 7.20
CA SER A 463 8.98 -33.49 8.36
C SER A 463 10.48 -33.29 8.26
N GLY A 464 11.10 -32.93 9.38
CA GLY A 464 12.54 -32.76 9.49
C GLY A 464 13.06 -31.49 8.86
N THR A 465 14.36 -31.43 8.62
CA THR A 465 15.03 -30.29 7.98
C THR A 465 15.24 -30.56 6.51
N PHE A 466 14.47 -29.91 5.65
CA PHE A 466 14.63 -30.04 4.21
C PHE A 466 15.66 -29.06 3.64
N LYS A 467 16.27 -29.42 2.52
CA LYS A 467 17.30 -28.61 1.83
C LYS A 467 16.66 -27.77 0.71
N GLY A 468 15.75 -26.89 1.05
CA GLY A 468 15.06 -26.01 0.11
C GLY A 468 14.22 -24.99 0.86
N THR A 469 13.77 -23.96 0.17
CA THR A 469 12.88 -22.92 0.70
C THR A 469 11.50 -23.09 0.08
N ILE A 470 10.44 -22.89 0.85
CA ILE A 470 9.07 -22.81 0.32
C ILE A 470 8.85 -21.36 -0.14
N HIS A 471 8.50 -21.17 -1.40
CA HIS A 471 8.18 -19.85 -1.94
C HIS A 471 6.67 -19.67 -2.03
N VAL A 472 6.19 -18.53 -1.56
CA VAL A 472 4.77 -18.20 -1.50
C VAL A 472 4.56 -16.83 -2.12
N VAL A 473 3.83 -16.78 -3.22
CA VAL A 473 3.25 -15.56 -3.77
C VAL A 473 1.89 -15.36 -3.13
N VAL A 474 1.63 -14.19 -2.54
CA VAL A 474 0.39 -13.85 -1.85
C VAL A 474 -0.01 -12.38 -2.11
N GLY A 475 0.10 -11.95 -3.37
CA GLY A 475 -0.22 -10.58 -3.79
C GLY A 475 -1.72 -10.29 -3.96
N GLY A 476 -2.58 -11.30 -3.85
CA GLY A 476 -4.03 -11.17 -4.02
C GLY A 476 -4.78 -10.59 -2.82
N ALA A 477 -4.23 -9.58 -2.12
CA ALA A 477 -4.88 -9.03 -0.92
C ALA A 477 -5.86 -7.89 -1.19
N GLY A 478 -5.86 -7.28 -2.36
CA GLY A 478 -6.75 -6.13 -2.56
C GLY A 478 -6.78 -5.48 -3.94
N SER A 479 -5.78 -5.66 -4.78
CA SER A 479 -5.76 -5.13 -6.15
C SER A 479 -6.53 -6.04 -7.11
N HIS A 480 -6.56 -5.71 -8.42
CA HIS A 480 -7.07 -6.64 -9.42
C HIS A 480 -6.30 -7.96 -9.39
N LEU A 481 -6.90 -9.05 -9.84
CA LEU A 481 -6.23 -10.35 -9.86
C LEU A 481 -5.40 -10.54 -11.14
N SER A 482 -4.28 -11.22 -11.03
CA SER A 482 -3.35 -11.57 -12.11
C SER A 482 -3.51 -13.04 -12.51
N SER A 483 -3.57 -13.29 -13.82
CA SER A 483 -3.76 -14.63 -14.38
C SER A 483 -2.48 -15.47 -14.27
N PHE A 484 -2.65 -16.79 -14.22
CA PHE A 484 -1.55 -17.74 -14.38
C PHE A 484 -1.27 -18.02 -15.84
N SER A 485 -0.02 -18.34 -16.18
CA SER A 485 0.33 -18.87 -17.47
C SER A 485 -0.19 -20.31 -17.66
N SER A 486 -0.13 -20.80 -18.87
CA SER A 486 -0.45 -22.20 -19.18
C SER A 486 0.57 -23.20 -18.62
N LEU A 487 1.71 -22.72 -18.13
CA LEU A 487 2.77 -23.56 -17.57
C LEU A 487 2.32 -24.20 -16.25
N THR A 488 2.61 -25.49 -16.09
CA THR A 488 2.29 -26.27 -14.90
C THR A 488 3.53 -27.04 -14.43
N PRO A 489 4.58 -26.34 -13.96
CA PRO A 489 5.77 -27.02 -13.47
C PRO A 489 5.45 -27.79 -12.18
N ASN A 490 6.14 -28.91 -11.97
CA ASN A 490 5.92 -29.78 -10.81
C ASN A 490 6.16 -29.08 -9.46
N TRP A 491 6.95 -28.03 -9.44
CA TRP A 491 7.22 -27.27 -8.21
C TRP A 491 6.08 -26.35 -7.78
N SER A 492 5.17 -25.95 -8.68
CA SER A 492 3.98 -25.14 -8.38
C SER A 492 2.87 -26.06 -7.88
N ILE A 493 2.79 -26.26 -6.57
CA ILE A 493 1.91 -27.29 -5.98
C ILE A 493 0.53 -26.79 -5.60
N PHE A 494 0.35 -25.49 -5.50
CA PHE A 494 -0.95 -24.88 -5.24
C PHE A 494 -1.07 -23.52 -5.92
N ARG A 495 -2.22 -23.26 -6.55
CA ARG A 495 -2.57 -22.00 -7.21
C ARG A 495 -4.01 -21.61 -6.88
N ASP A 496 -4.23 -20.33 -6.68
CA ASP A 496 -5.55 -19.79 -6.47
C ASP A 496 -5.70 -18.39 -7.12
N TYR A 497 -6.71 -18.25 -7.97
CA TYR A 497 -7.07 -16.99 -8.60
C TYR A 497 -8.19 -16.33 -7.79
N ASP A 498 -7.85 -15.89 -6.58
CA ASP A 498 -8.80 -15.23 -5.68
C ASP A 498 -8.07 -14.34 -4.67
N TYR A 499 -8.83 -13.53 -3.97
CA TYR A 499 -8.31 -12.70 -2.88
C TYR A 499 -8.11 -13.50 -1.60
N GLY A 500 -6.96 -13.28 -0.96
CA GLY A 500 -6.62 -13.96 0.28
C GLY A 500 -5.40 -13.37 0.98
N PHE A 501 -5.10 -13.95 2.13
CA PHE A 501 -3.96 -13.60 2.96
C PHE A 501 -3.44 -14.84 3.70
N VAL A 502 -2.20 -14.77 4.15
CA VAL A 502 -1.55 -15.86 4.87
C VAL A 502 -1.54 -15.58 6.37
N LYS A 503 -1.75 -16.65 7.16
CA LYS A 503 -1.48 -16.68 8.59
C LYS A 503 -0.43 -17.74 8.90
N LEU A 504 0.63 -17.34 9.61
CA LEU A 504 1.61 -18.26 10.21
C LEU A 504 1.33 -18.42 11.71
N THR A 505 1.40 -19.63 12.21
CA THR A 505 1.30 -19.92 13.64
C THR A 505 2.47 -20.82 14.07
N ALA A 506 3.42 -20.25 14.80
CA ALA A 506 4.48 -21.04 15.42
C ALA A 506 3.96 -21.56 16.78
N PHE A 507 3.74 -22.85 16.88
CA PHE A 507 3.31 -23.46 18.14
C PHE A 507 4.47 -23.56 19.15
N ASN A 508 5.65 -23.81 18.63
CA ASN A 508 6.89 -23.94 19.40
C ASN A 508 8.11 -23.90 18.45
N HIS A 509 9.29 -24.25 18.97
CA HIS A 509 10.54 -24.28 18.20
C HIS A 509 10.58 -25.35 17.11
N SER A 510 9.69 -26.32 17.19
CA SER A 510 9.67 -27.51 16.32
C SER A 510 8.47 -27.56 15.39
N SER A 511 7.39 -26.84 15.65
CA SER A 511 6.14 -26.96 14.90
C SER A 511 5.60 -25.60 14.45
N LEU A 512 5.32 -25.49 13.15
CA LEU A 512 4.77 -24.31 12.47
C LEU A 512 3.56 -24.73 11.63
N LEU A 513 2.49 -23.95 11.68
CA LEU A 513 1.33 -24.05 10.80
C LEU A 513 1.29 -22.84 9.85
N PHE A 514 1.13 -23.14 8.58
CA PHE A 514 0.83 -22.18 7.52
C PHE A 514 -0.63 -22.36 7.07
N GLU A 515 -1.34 -21.24 6.93
CA GLU A 515 -2.71 -21.19 6.42
C GLU A 515 -2.85 -20.06 5.40
N TYR A 516 -3.28 -20.38 4.18
CA TYR A 516 -3.80 -19.38 3.23
C TYR A 516 -5.32 -19.31 3.37
N LYS A 517 -5.84 -18.11 3.59
CA LYS A 517 -7.24 -17.85 3.91
C LYS A 517 -7.87 -16.93 2.87
N LYS A 518 -9.08 -17.29 2.42
CA LYS A 518 -9.87 -16.47 1.50
C LYS A 518 -10.33 -15.16 2.15
N SER A 519 -10.16 -14.04 1.46
CA SER A 519 -10.67 -12.74 1.93
C SER A 519 -12.19 -12.67 1.98
N SER A 520 -12.89 -13.42 1.14
CA SER A 520 -14.35 -13.41 1.07
C SER A 520 -15.04 -13.91 2.34
N ASN A 521 -14.44 -14.92 3.03
CA ASN A 521 -15.10 -15.59 4.15
C ASN A 521 -14.16 -16.03 5.29
N GLY A 522 -12.84 -15.84 5.13
CA GLY A 522 -11.83 -16.26 6.11
C GLY A 522 -11.57 -17.77 6.17
N ALA A 523 -12.15 -18.54 5.26
CA ALA A 523 -11.94 -19.99 5.21
C ALA A 523 -10.50 -20.33 4.78
N VAL A 524 -9.92 -21.35 5.40
CA VAL A 524 -8.63 -21.92 5.00
C VAL A 524 -8.81 -22.62 3.66
N HIS A 525 -8.00 -22.24 2.67
CA HIS A 525 -8.05 -22.79 1.32
C HIS A 525 -6.82 -23.63 0.99
N ASP A 526 -5.66 -23.27 1.52
CA ASP A 526 -4.44 -24.08 1.50
C ASP A 526 -3.79 -24.05 2.88
N SER A 527 -3.18 -25.15 3.28
CA SER A 527 -2.46 -25.23 4.56
C SER A 527 -1.40 -26.31 4.54
N PHE A 528 -0.36 -26.10 5.33
CA PHE A 528 0.64 -27.11 5.62
C PHE A 528 1.24 -26.91 7.02
N THR A 529 1.85 -27.97 7.54
CA THR A 529 2.66 -27.93 8.76
C THR A 529 4.12 -28.23 8.45
N ILE A 530 5.00 -27.65 9.25
CA ILE A 530 6.41 -28.03 9.31
C ILE A 530 6.67 -28.55 10.73
N ASP A 531 7.05 -29.80 10.83
CA ASP A 531 7.44 -30.42 12.10
C ASP A 531 8.86 -30.95 12.01
N ARG A 532 9.74 -30.47 12.90
CA ARG A 532 11.15 -30.83 12.91
C ARG A 532 11.72 -30.89 14.33
N GLU A 533 12.76 -31.71 14.51
CA GLU A 533 13.53 -31.62 15.74
C GLU A 533 14.36 -30.33 15.71
N TYR A 534 14.05 -29.35 16.60
CA TYR A 534 14.72 -28.05 16.57
C TYR A 534 16.23 -28.14 16.82
N ARG A 535 16.71 -29.22 17.46
CA ARG A 535 18.13 -29.46 17.65
C ARG A 535 18.88 -29.63 16.34
N ASP A 536 18.24 -30.13 15.29
CA ASP A 536 18.85 -30.27 13.97
C ASP A 536 19.16 -28.90 13.36
N ILE A 537 18.31 -27.92 13.60
CA ILE A 537 18.59 -26.53 13.20
C ILE A 537 19.74 -25.94 14.01
N LEU A 538 19.81 -26.20 15.32
CA LEU A 538 20.90 -25.68 16.18
C LEU A 538 22.23 -26.38 15.86
N ALA A 539 22.18 -27.65 15.51
CA ALA A 539 23.37 -28.43 15.15
C ALA A 539 23.98 -27.94 13.84
N CYS A 540 23.13 -27.45 12.90
CA CYS A 540 23.57 -26.99 11.60
C CYS A 540 22.73 -25.83 11.12
N VAL A 541 23.10 -24.61 11.51
CA VAL A 541 22.43 -23.37 11.12
C VAL A 541 22.77 -22.90 9.71
N ARG A 542 23.74 -23.54 9.05
CA ARG A 542 24.20 -23.23 7.69
C ARG A 542 24.43 -24.52 6.93
N ASP A 543 24.40 -24.48 5.61
CA ASP A 543 24.84 -25.61 4.79
C ASP A 543 26.30 -25.98 5.03
N SER A 544 26.62 -27.23 4.72
CA SER A 544 27.95 -27.82 4.88
C SER A 544 28.42 -28.01 6.32
N CYS A 545 27.48 -28.05 7.27
CA CYS A 545 27.82 -28.53 8.60
C CYS A 545 28.17 -30.03 8.57
N GLU A 546 29.20 -30.43 9.29
CA GLU A 546 29.43 -31.82 9.59
C GLU A 546 28.22 -32.42 10.32
N PRO A 547 27.75 -33.64 9.95
CA PRO A 547 26.71 -34.29 10.70
C PRO A 547 27.12 -34.41 12.17
N THR A 548 26.29 -33.89 13.07
CA THR A 548 26.53 -34.10 14.50
C THR A 548 26.36 -35.58 14.80
N THR A 549 27.43 -36.24 15.18
CA THR A 549 27.34 -37.54 15.85
C THR A 549 26.63 -37.31 17.17
N LEU A 550 25.38 -37.74 17.27
CA LEU A 550 24.70 -37.82 18.56
C LEU A 550 25.60 -38.65 19.47
N ALA A 551 26.01 -38.08 20.59
CA ALA A 551 26.65 -38.87 21.62
C ALA A 551 25.66 -39.96 22.02
N SER A 552 26.02 -41.20 21.71
CA SER A 552 25.30 -42.41 22.12
C SER A 552 25.26 -42.55 23.63
#